data_6924167109add35ae7a7f660d32ea9f5
#
_entry.id   6924167109add35ae7a7f660d32ea9f5
#
_cell.length_a   1.000
_cell.length_b   1.000
_cell.length_c   1.000
_cell.angle_alpha   90.00
_cell.angle_beta   90.00
_cell.angle_gamma   90.00
#
_symmetry.space_group_name_H-M   'P 1'
#
loop_
_entity.id
_entity.type
_entity.pdbx_description
1 polymer ?
#
loop_
_entity_poly.entity_id
_entity_poly.type
_entity_poly.pdbx_seq_one_letter_code
_entity_poly.pdbx_strand_id
1 'polypeptide(L)'
;LSPHTRDLVVLLILGTAIAVVGFFLSGVLELLRSLLRRTHTEELKKSVPETDTGFDSTAIAKIPAKQWVPRLAAWLLAFVALVLFVKFFLTSGTSDLDKFRKAAAAVGYTAVDSTEDIRQSWGIGSMLIRSVSVHEDSLRLDYCRLDSADACYRFYAAATLPITGEVTESNTFTGQVYAVDSPTNFAAKIRSGQIMLYVYTTQEGKADVLAFLEAAGWWSE
;
A
#
# COMPACT_ATOMS: atom_id res chain seq x y z
N LEU A 1 -6.10 -1.78 12.86
CA LEU A 1 -4.77 -2.39 12.84
C LEU A 1 -3.76 -1.31 13.18
N SER A 2 -2.92 -1.54 14.19
CA SER A 2 -1.86 -0.60 14.56
C SER A 2 -0.93 -0.36 13.35
N PRO A 3 -0.24 0.81 13.25
CA PRO A 3 0.68 1.08 12.16
C PRO A 3 1.74 -0.02 12.01
N HIS A 4 2.27 -0.56 13.10
CA HIS A 4 3.20 -1.70 13.10
C HIS A 4 2.61 -2.97 12.48
N THR A 5 1.33 -3.28 12.76
CA THR A 5 0.66 -4.45 12.17
C THR A 5 0.45 -4.27 10.67
N ARG A 6 0.21 -3.05 10.24
CA ARG A 6 0.02 -2.69 8.83
C ARG A 6 1.33 -2.81 8.04
N ASP A 7 2.44 -2.33 8.60
CA ASP A 7 3.78 -2.46 8.00
C ASP A 7 4.22 -3.93 7.90
N LEU A 8 3.94 -4.71 8.92
CA LEU A 8 4.24 -6.14 8.95
C LEU A 8 3.44 -6.91 7.90
N VAL A 9 2.16 -6.57 7.72
CA VAL A 9 1.30 -7.15 6.67
C VAL A 9 1.80 -6.75 5.27
N VAL A 10 2.19 -5.49 5.06
CA VAL A 10 2.74 -5.03 3.78
C VAL A 10 4.05 -5.75 3.45
N LEU A 11 4.95 -5.91 4.43
CA LEU A 11 6.21 -6.65 4.26
C LEU A 11 5.95 -8.13 3.95
N LEU A 12 4.98 -8.75 4.60
CA LEU A 12 4.62 -10.15 4.37
C LEU A 12 4.02 -10.36 2.98
N ILE A 13 3.18 -9.43 2.51
CA ILE A 13 2.61 -9.45 1.15
C ILE A 13 3.72 -9.25 0.11
N LEU A 14 4.62 -8.28 0.34
CA LEU A 14 5.74 -8.01 -0.57
C LEU A 14 6.69 -9.21 -0.66
N GLY A 15 7.03 -9.82 0.48
CA GLY A 15 7.86 -11.03 0.56
C GLY A 15 7.23 -12.21 -0.18
N THR A 16 5.91 -12.40 -0.01
CA THR A 16 5.16 -13.47 -0.69
C THR A 16 5.11 -13.21 -2.20
N ALA A 17 4.88 -11.98 -2.63
CA ALA A 17 4.87 -11.60 -4.04
C ALA A 17 6.24 -11.85 -4.71
N ILE A 18 7.34 -11.47 -4.04
CA ILE A 18 8.71 -11.71 -4.54
C ILE A 18 9.00 -13.21 -4.65
N ALA A 19 8.59 -14.00 -3.64
CA ALA A 19 8.77 -15.45 -3.67
C ALA A 19 7.99 -16.12 -4.82
N VAL A 20 6.75 -15.69 -5.07
CA VAL A 20 5.91 -16.17 -6.18
C VAL A 20 6.51 -15.81 -7.53
N VAL A 21 6.99 -14.57 -7.71
CA VAL A 21 7.66 -14.13 -8.95
C VAL A 21 8.96 -14.90 -9.17
N GLY A 22 9.76 -15.11 -8.13
CA GLY A 22 11.00 -15.90 -8.21
C GLY A 22 10.76 -17.35 -8.62
N PHE A 23 9.72 -17.98 -8.07
CA PHE A 23 9.33 -19.33 -8.40
C PHE A 23 8.80 -19.44 -9.85
N PHE A 24 8.02 -18.44 -10.31
CA PHE A 24 7.54 -18.37 -11.69
C PHE A 24 8.69 -18.23 -12.69
N LEU A 25 9.63 -17.33 -12.42
CA LEU A 25 10.83 -17.14 -13.25
C LEU A 25 11.67 -18.43 -13.35
N SER A 26 11.82 -19.17 -12.25
CA SER A 26 12.55 -20.45 -12.27
C SER A 26 11.85 -21.50 -13.14
N GLY A 27 10.51 -21.57 -13.07
CA GLY A 27 9.71 -22.46 -13.93
C GLY A 27 9.80 -22.10 -15.41
N VAL A 28 9.76 -20.82 -15.75
CA VAL A 28 9.93 -20.33 -17.13
C VAL A 28 11.34 -20.62 -17.65
N LEU A 29 12.37 -20.45 -16.82
CA LEU A 29 13.75 -20.77 -17.17
C LEU A 29 13.96 -22.28 -17.42
N GLU A 30 13.35 -23.15 -16.63
CA GLU A 30 13.39 -24.60 -16.88
C GLU A 30 12.68 -24.96 -18.18
N LEU A 31 11.54 -24.35 -18.48
CA LEU A 31 10.80 -24.51 -19.71
C LEU A 31 11.65 -24.11 -20.95
N LEU A 32 12.27 -22.93 -20.88
CA LEU A 32 13.19 -22.44 -21.91
C LEU A 32 14.40 -23.37 -22.10
N ARG A 33 15.00 -23.84 -21.00
CA ARG A 33 16.09 -24.85 -21.07
C ARG A 33 15.66 -26.14 -21.71
N SER A 34 14.43 -26.63 -21.43
CA SER A 34 13.89 -27.83 -22.00
C SER A 34 13.62 -27.69 -23.51
N LEU A 35 13.13 -26.52 -23.93
CA LEU A 35 12.90 -26.18 -25.34
C LEU A 35 14.23 -26.06 -26.10
N LEU A 36 15.23 -25.37 -25.55
CA LEU A 36 16.56 -25.24 -26.15
C LEU A 36 17.27 -26.60 -26.29
N ARG A 37 17.15 -27.49 -25.30
CA ARG A 37 17.69 -28.88 -25.42
C ARG A 37 17.00 -29.67 -26.55
N ARG A 38 15.70 -29.47 -26.76
CA ARG A 38 14.95 -30.11 -27.82
C ARG A 38 15.40 -29.65 -29.21
N THR A 39 15.57 -28.38 -29.43
CA THR A 39 16.04 -27.83 -30.71
C THR A 39 17.45 -28.30 -31.01
N HIS A 40 18.34 -28.33 -30.01
CA HIS A 40 19.71 -28.80 -30.19
C HIS A 40 19.78 -30.33 -30.49
N THR A 41 18.86 -31.13 -29.94
CA THR A 41 18.81 -32.58 -30.21
C THR A 41 18.24 -32.89 -31.61
N GLU A 42 17.34 -32.05 -32.12
CA GLU A 42 16.81 -32.18 -33.49
C GLU A 42 17.85 -31.78 -34.55
N GLU A 43 18.69 -30.79 -34.29
CA GLU A 43 19.79 -30.40 -35.18
C GLU A 43 20.88 -31.47 -35.22
N LEU A 44 21.22 -32.10 -34.08
CA LEU A 44 22.18 -33.21 -34.03
C LEU A 44 21.66 -34.47 -34.75
N LYS A 45 20.36 -34.73 -34.72
CA LYS A 45 19.78 -35.86 -35.49
C LYS A 45 19.80 -35.66 -37.00
N LYS A 46 19.83 -34.40 -37.49
CA LYS A 46 19.94 -34.12 -38.93
C LYS A 46 21.37 -34.22 -39.49
N SER A 47 22.38 -34.22 -38.62
CA SER A 47 23.79 -34.22 -39.04
C SER A 47 24.51 -35.57 -38.95
N VAL A 48 23.84 -36.65 -38.50
CA VAL A 48 24.45 -37.98 -38.41
C VAL A 48 23.93 -38.84 -39.56
N PRO A 49 24.81 -39.36 -40.45
CA PRO A 49 24.39 -40.32 -41.46
C PRO A 49 23.95 -41.62 -40.79
N GLU A 50 22.88 -42.19 -41.31
CA GLU A 50 22.27 -43.44 -40.88
C GLU A 50 23.30 -44.59 -40.93
N THR A 51 23.92 -44.89 -39.79
CA THR A 51 24.62 -46.15 -39.59
C THR A 51 23.79 -46.99 -38.62
N ASP A 52 23.27 -48.05 -39.12
CA ASP A 52 22.40 -49.05 -38.50
C ASP A 52 23.13 -49.73 -37.32
N THR A 53 22.97 -49.18 -36.12
CA THR A 53 23.33 -49.84 -34.87
C THR A 53 22.13 -49.71 -33.95
N GLY A 54 21.47 -50.85 -33.73
CA GLY A 54 20.26 -50.95 -32.91
C GLY A 54 20.41 -50.50 -31.49
N PHE A 55 20.29 -49.20 -31.30
CA PHE A 55 20.15 -48.56 -30.00
C PHE A 55 18.68 -48.14 -29.82
N ASP A 56 18.01 -48.87 -28.94
CA ASP A 56 16.60 -48.66 -28.64
C ASP A 56 16.38 -47.27 -28.00
N SER A 57 16.03 -46.28 -28.83
CA SER A 57 15.84 -44.88 -28.45
C SER A 57 14.43 -44.59 -27.85
N THR A 58 13.71 -45.61 -27.40
CA THR A 58 12.36 -45.47 -26.84
C THR A 58 12.30 -45.07 -25.39
N ALA A 59 13.45 -44.87 -24.70
CA ALA A 59 13.50 -44.51 -23.28
C ALA A 59 13.62 -43.01 -23.01
N ILE A 60 13.42 -42.11 -23.99
CA ILE A 60 13.28 -40.71 -23.69
C ILE A 60 11.86 -40.48 -23.16
N ALA A 61 11.74 -40.49 -21.84
CA ALA A 61 10.50 -40.24 -21.13
C ALA A 61 9.77 -39.03 -21.73
N LYS A 62 8.71 -39.27 -22.48
CA LYS A 62 7.72 -38.27 -22.85
C LYS A 62 7.13 -37.77 -21.56
N ILE A 63 7.59 -36.62 -21.05
CA ILE A 63 6.89 -35.93 -19.97
C ILE A 63 5.51 -35.60 -20.54
N PRO A 64 4.44 -36.20 -20.02
CA PRO A 64 3.13 -36.08 -20.66
C PRO A 64 2.70 -34.63 -20.56
N ALA A 65 2.51 -33.98 -21.69
CA ALA A 65 1.98 -32.60 -21.79
C ALA A 65 0.71 -32.39 -20.95
N LYS A 66 0.01 -33.50 -20.68
CA LYS A 66 -1.21 -33.56 -19.86
C LYS A 66 -1.02 -33.14 -18.39
N GLN A 67 0.20 -33.14 -17.85
CA GLN A 67 0.46 -32.73 -16.44
C GLN A 67 0.89 -31.26 -16.29
N TRP A 68 1.33 -30.61 -17.35
CA TRP A 68 1.79 -29.21 -17.31
C TRP A 68 0.65 -28.18 -17.39
N VAL A 69 -0.37 -28.50 -18.21
CA VAL A 69 -1.52 -27.62 -18.41
C VAL A 69 -2.26 -27.30 -17.08
N PRO A 70 -2.62 -28.33 -16.25
CA PRO A 70 -3.30 -28.04 -14.98
C PRO A 70 -2.41 -27.28 -13.98
N ARG A 71 -1.09 -27.51 -14.00
CA ARG A 71 -0.16 -26.77 -13.14
C ARG A 71 -0.05 -25.30 -13.53
N LEU A 72 0.10 -24.99 -14.82
CA LEU A 72 0.10 -23.61 -15.33
C LEU A 72 -1.24 -22.90 -15.04
N ALA A 73 -2.36 -23.59 -15.25
CA ALA A 73 -3.68 -23.04 -14.93
C ALA A 73 -3.84 -22.75 -13.43
N ALA A 74 -3.37 -23.64 -12.55
CA ALA A 74 -3.39 -23.42 -11.10
C ALA A 74 -2.54 -22.22 -10.67
N TRP A 75 -1.36 -22.03 -11.27
CA TRP A 75 -0.48 -20.90 -11.01
C TRP A 75 -1.07 -19.58 -11.51
N LEU A 76 -1.69 -19.59 -12.68
CA LEU A 76 -2.34 -18.40 -13.23
C LEU A 76 -3.53 -17.99 -12.39
N LEU A 77 -4.31 -18.95 -11.90
CA LEU A 77 -5.39 -18.72 -10.94
C LEU A 77 -4.88 -18.17 -9.61
N ALA A 78 -3.79 -18.72 -9.07
CA ALA A 78 -3.18 -18.24 -7.83
C ALA A 78 -2.65 -16.81 -7.99
N PHE A 79 -2.04 -16.47 -9.13
CA PHE A 79 -1.58 -15.12 -9.43
C PHE A 79 -2.73 -14.13 -9.57
N VAL A 80 -3.80 -14.49 -10.29
CA VAL A 80 -5.00 -13.68 -10.41
C VAL A 80 -5.66 -13.48 -9.05
N ALA A 81 -5.78 -14.53 -8.23
CA ALA A 81 -6.31 -14.43 -6.88
C ALA A 81 -5.45 -13.51 -5.99
N LEU A 82 -4.12 -13.58 -6.10
CA LEU A 82 -3.20 -12.69 -5.38
C LEU A 82 -3.38 -11.23 -5.82
N VAL A 83 -3.45 -10.96 -7.13
CA VAL A 83 -3.67 -9.61 -7.66
C VAL A 83 -5.03 -9.07 -7.21
N LEU A 84 -6.08 -9.87 -7.25
CA LEU A 84 -7.42 -9.50 -6.77
C LEU A 84 -7.42 -9.27 -5.26
N PHE A 85 -6.72 -10.10 -4.49
CA PHE A 85 -6.57 -9.95 -3.04
C PHE A 85 -5.83 -8.65 -2.69
N VAL A 86 -4.70 -8.40 -3.36
CA VAL A 86 -3.92 -7.15 -3.17
C VAL A 86 -4.78 -5.94 -3.56
N LYS A 87 -5.46 -5.99 -4.70
CA LYS A 87 -6.37 -4.93 -5.14
C LYS A 87 -7.53 -4.74 -4.15
N PHE A 88 -8.14 -5.83 -3.68
CA PHE A 88 -9.20 -5.79 -2.68
C PHE A 88 -8.71 -5.21 -1.35
N PHE A 89 -7.55 -5.63 -0.84
CA PHE A 89 -6.97 -5.11 0.41
C PHE A 89 -6.53 -3.64 0.29
N LEU A 90 -6.03 -3.22 -0.88
CA LEU A 90 -5.63 -1.84 -1.11
C LEU A 90 -6.82 -0.91 -1.40
N THR A 91 -7.95 -1.46 -1.90
CA THR A 91 -9.10 -0.66 -2.32
C THR A 91 -10.35 -0.84 -1.46
N SER A 92 -10.51 -1.93 -0.73
CA SER A 92 -11.72 -2.21 0.07
C SER A 92 -11.64 -1.78 1.53
N GLY A 93 -10.70 -0.92 1.90
CA GLY A 93 -10.87 -0.13 3.11
C GLY A 93 -12.14 0.73 2.94
N THR A 94 -13.09 0.68 3.85
CA THR A 94 -13.97 1.82 4.13
C THR A 94 -13.14 3.05 3.88
N SER A 95 -13.57 3.96 2.98
CA SER A 95 -12.70 5.05 2.53
C SER A 95 -12.15 5.69 3.81
N ASP A 96 -10.88 6.01 3.86
CA ASP A 96 -10.30 6.60 5.09
C ASP A 96 -11.06 7.86 5.48
N LEU A 97 -11.74 8.48 4.52
CA LEU A 97 -12.71 9.55 4.72
C LEU A 97 -13.95 9.10 5.52
N ASP A 98 -14.49 7.90 5.25
CA ASP A 98 -15.65 7.40 6.00
C ASP A 98 -15.26 7.03 7.43
N LYS A 99 -14.02 6.55 7.64
CA LYS A 99 -13.49 6.34 8.99
C LYS A 99 -13.35 7.66 9.74
N PHE A 100 -12.79 8.69 9.08
CA PHE A 100 -12.69 10.02 9.64
C PHE A 100 -14.07 10.57 10.04
N ARG A 101 -15.06 10.51 9.15
CA ARG A 101 -16.43 10.98 9.44
C ARG A 101 -17.10 10.21 10.56
N LYS A 102 -16.94 8.89 10.59
CA LYS A 102 -17.50 8.06 11.67
C LYS A 102 -16.85 8.35 13.02
N ALA A 103 -15.52 8.50 13.03
CA ALA A 103 -14.79 8.84 14.25
C ALA A 103 -15.18 10.24 14.75
N ALA A 104 -15.32 11.23 13.86
CA ALA A 104 -15.81 12.56 14.20
C ALA A 104 -17.22 12.51 14.80
N ALA A 105 -18.13 11.80 14.16
CA ALA A 105 -19.51 11.65 14.65
C ALA A 105 -19.57 10.91 16.00
N ALA A 106 -18.69 9.96 16.27
CA ALA A 106 -18.64 9.22 17.53
C ALA A 106 -18.27 10.11 18.73
N VAL A 107 -17.49 11.17 18.50
CA VAL A 107 -17.14 12.18 19.53
C VAL A 107 -18.03 13.43 19.46
N GLY A 108 -19.11 13.39 18.67
CA GLY A 108 -20.10 14.47 18.58
C GLY A 108 -19.77 15.58 17.58
N TYR A 109 -18.71 15.45 16.79
CA TYR A 109 -18.30 16.46 15.83
C TYR A 109 -18.96 16.27 14.46
N THR A 110 -19.23 17.38 13.78
CA THR A 110 -19.76 17.39 12.42
C THR A 110 -18.65 17.68 11.42
N ALA A 111 -18.38 16.72 10.55
CA ALA A 111 -17.37 16.85 9.52
C ALA A 111 -17.99 17.44 8.22
N VAL A 112 -17.50 18.62 7.80
CA VAL A 112 -17.99 19.38 6.65
C VAL A 112 -17.01 19.28 5.48
N ASP A 113 -17.52 19.26 4.25
CA ASP A 113 -16.66 19.36 3.06
C ASP A 113 -16.01 20.75 2.99
N SER A 114 -14.69 20.78 3.03
CA SER A 114 -13.86 21.99 3.03
C SER A 114 -12.91 22.05 1.84
N THR A 115 -13.19 21.26 0.80
CA THR A 115 -12.27 21.08 -0.34
C THR A 115 -11.88 22.38 -0.99
N GLU A 116 -12.84 23.28 -1.22
CA GLU A 116 -12.57 24.54 -1.89
C GLU A 116 -11.84 25.54 -0.98
N ASP A 117 -12.25 25.60 0.28
CA ASP A 117 -11.62 26.50 1.28
C ASP A 117 -10.14 26.12 1.49
N ILE A 118 -9.84 24.83 1.60
CA ILE A 118 -8.46 24.35 1.75
C ILE A 118 -7.65 24.58 0.46
N ARG A 119 -8.25 24.40 -0.71
CA ARG A 119 -7.57 24.71 -2.00
C ARG A 119 -7.11 26.15 -2.05
N GLN A 120 -7.98 27.06 -1.65
CA GLN A 120 -7.70 28.51 -1.68
C GLN A 120 -6.70 28.90 -0.59
N SER A 121 -6.96 28.50 0.66
CA SER A 121 -6.15 28.93 1.81
C SER A 121 -4.73 28.36 1.82
N TRP A 122 -4.55 27.15 1.28
CA TRP A 122 -3.26 26.46 1.28
C TRP A 122 -2.55 26.49 -0.09
N GLY A 123 -3.19 27.05 -1.10
CA GLY A 123 -2.60 27.25 -2.43
C GLY A 123 -2.26 25.94 -3.16
N ILE A 124 -2.91 24.81 -2.81
CA ILE A 124 -2.59 23.48 -3.36
C ILE A 124 -3.39 23.13 -4.61
N GLY A 125 -4.35 23.96 -5.01
CA GLY A 125 -5.05 23.89 -6.28
C GLY A 125 -5.61 22.50 -6.62
N SER A 126 -5.32 22.03 -7.83
CA SER A 126 -5.82 20.75 -8.35
C SER A 126 -5.19 19.51 -7.70
N MET A 127 -4.11 19.64 -6.94
CA MET A 127 -3.50 18.51 -6.22
C MET A 127 -4.38 17.99 -5.10
N LEU A 128 -5.27 18.82 -4.53
CA LEU A 128 -6.24 18.40 -3.53
C LEU A 128 -7.46 17.77 -4.21
N ILE A 129 -7.63 16.46 -4.04
CA ILE A 129 -8.82 15.76 -4.56
C ILE A 129 -10.03 16.09 -3.68
N ARG A 130 -9.86 15.98 -2.36
CA ARG A 130 -10.94 16.19 -1.41
C ARG A 130 -10.41 16.56 -0.03
N SER A 131 -11.15 17.44 0.66
CA SER A 131 -10.93 17.74 2.06
C SER A 131 -12.24 17.72 2.84
N VAL A 132 -12.13 17.30 4.10
CA VAL A 132 -13.23 17.35 5.07
C VAL A 132 -12.64 17.85 6.38
N SER A 133 -13.32 18.82 6.99
CA SER A 133 -12.85 19.48 8.20
C SER A 133 -13.88 19.43 9.31
N VAL A 134 -13.37 19.39 10.53
CA VAL A 134 -14.09 19.74 11.75
C VAL A 134 -13.46 21.01 12.29
N HIS A 135 -14.22 22.08 12.41
CA HIS A 135 -13.78 23.33 12.99
C HIS A 135 -14.75 23.73 14.11
N GLU A 136 -14.22 23.81 15.31
CA GLU A 136 -14.89 24.32 16.50
C GLU A 136 -13.99 25.34 17.19
N ASP A 137 -14.47 26.07 18.20
CA ASP A 137 -13.75 27.19 18.83
C ASP A 137 -12.29 26.86 19.22
N SER A 138 -12.05 25.66 19.71
CA SER A 138 -10.73 25.22 20.20
C SER A 138 -10.16 24.01 19.41
N LEU A 139 -10.84 23.56 18.34
CA LEU A 139 -10.49 22.35 17.60
C LEU A 139 -10.49 22.61 16.11
N ARG A 140 -9.42 22.18 15.45
CA ARG A 140 -9.32 22.07 14.00
C ARG A 140 -8.79 20.70 13.62
N LEU A 141 -9.58 19.95 12.85
CA LEU A 141 -9.20 18.69 12.24
C LEU A 141 -9.44 18.79 10.74
N ASP A 142 -8.38 18.76 9.94
CA ASP A 142 -8.49 18.76 8.49
C ASP A 142 -8.01 17.42 7.93
N TYR A 143 -8.91 16.71 7.25
CA TYR A 143 -8.58 15.54 6.44
C TYR A 143 -8.41 15.98 4.99
N CYS A 144 -7.24 15.76 4.42
CA CYS A 144 -6.91 16.10 3.03
C CYS A 144 -6.49 14.85 2.25
N ARG A 145 -7.15 14.59 1.13
CA ARG A 145 -6.72 13.59 0.15
C ARG A 145 -6.14 14.27 -1.06
N LEU A 146 -4.87 13.97 -1.35
CA LEU A 146 -4.15 14.49 -2.50
C LEU A 146 -4.14 13.49 -3.67
N ASP A 147 -3.79 13.96 -4.85
CA ASP A 147 -3.76 13.19 -6.11
C ASP A 147 -2.67 12.10 -6.13
N SER A 148 -1.58 12.33 -5.40
CA SER A 148 -0.46 11.40 -5.32
C SER A 148 0.20 11.38 -3.94
N ALA A 149 0.94 10.31 -3.65
CA ALA A 149 1.72 10.20 -2.41
C ALA A 149 2.88 11.22 -2.40
N ASP A 150 3.42 11.58 -3.56
CA ASP A 150 4.48 12.58 -3.70
C ASP A 150 3.93 13.99 -3.42
N ALA A 151 2.77 14.35 -3.98
CA ALA A 151 2.09 15.60 -3.64
C ALA A 151 1.79 15.69 -2.15
N CYS A 152 1.31 14.59 -1.55
CA CYS A 152 1.06 14.51 -0.12
C CYS A 152 2.34 14.71 0.71
N TYR A 153 3.45 14.10 0.30
CA TYR A 153 4.74 14.28 0.96
C TYR A 153 5.22 15.74 0.91
N ARG A 154 5.19 16.37 -0.26
CA ARG A 154 5.59 17.78 -0.43
C ARG A 154 4.71 18.70 0.42
N PHE A 155 3.42 18.44 0.42
CA PHE A 155 2.47 19.22 1.21
C PHE A 155 2.71 19.04 2.71
N TYR A 156 2.88 17.81 3.18
CA TYR A 156 3.25 17.50 4.56
C TYR A 156 4.56 18.18 4.98
N ALA A 157 5.58 18.16 4.13
CA ALA A 157 6.86 18.78 4.43
C ALA A 157 6.76 20.30 4.52
N ALA A 158 5.92 20.92 3.68
CA ALA A 158 5.71 22.37 3.67
C ALA A 158 4.79 22.87 4.80
N ALA A 159 3.87 22.01 5.28
CA ALA A 159 2.94 22.39 6.33
C ALA A 159 3.68 22.64 7.66
N THR A 160 3.46 23.82 8.25
CA THR A 160 3.99 24.20 9.54
C THR A 160 2.91 24.10 10.62
N LEU A 161 3.30 23.68 11.82
CA LEU A 161 2.42 23.75 12.99
C LEU A 161 2.57 25.12 13.67
N PRO A 162 1.46 25.76 14.09
CA PRO A 162 1.48 27.13 14.58
C PRO A 162 1.90 27.25 16.07
N ILE A 163 2.46 26.18 16.63
CA ILE A 163 2.89 26.12 18.03
C ILE A 163 4.31 25.62 18.16
N THR A 164 4.96 25.94 19.26
CA THR A 164 6.27 25.44 19.65
C THR A 164 6.16 24.70 20.98
N GLY A 165 6.88 23.59 21.14
CA GLY A 165 6.82 22.78 22.34
C GLY A 165 7.64 21.49 22.22
N GLU A 166 7.28 20.49 22.99
CA GLU A 166 7.86 19.17 22.90
C GLU A 166 7.46 18.49 21.60
N VAL A 167 8.43 17.97 20.87
CA VAL A 167 8.22 17.36 19.55
C VAL A 167 8.23 15.84 19.68
N THR A 168 7.19 15.21 19.16
CA THR A 168 7.12 13.77 18.94
C THR A 168 7.11 13.50 17.45
N GLU A 169 8.07 12.71 16.97
CA GLU A 169 8.17 12.31 15.57
C GLU A 169 8.20 10.79 15.45
N SER A 170 7.36 10.25 14.56
CA SER A 170 7.34 8.83 14.22
C SER A 170 7.28 8.66 12.71
N ASN A 171 8.24 7.90 12.18
CA ASN A 171 8.33 7.60 10.76
C ASN A 171 8.19 6.09 10.55
N THR A 172 7.17 5.69 9.81
CA THR A 172 6.95 4.31 9.38
C THR A 172 7.04 4.22 7.87
N PHE A 173 7.14 3.01 7.33
CA PHE A 173 7.15 2.80 5.87
C PHE A 173 5.91 3.37 5.17
N THR A 174 4.76 3.38 5.84
CA THR A 174 3.47 3.80 5.26
C THR A 174 3.03 5.18 5.70
N GLY A 175 3.67 5.78 6.71
CA GLY A 175 3.21 7.05 7.27
C GLY A 175 4.25 7.80 8.07
N GLN A 176 3.94 9.06 8.32
CA GLN A 176 4.74 9.96 9.14
C GLN A 176 3.80 10.71 10.09
N VAL A 177 4.24 10.86 11.32
CA VAL A 177 3.58 11.66 12.34
C VAL A 177 4.58 12.68 12.85
N TYR A 178 4.16 13.92 12.92
CA TYR A 178 4.91 15.00 13.56
C TYR A 178 3.92 15.75 14.46
N ALA A 179 4.12 15.68 15.75
CA ALA A 179 3.28 16.33 16.74
C ALA A 179 4.10 17.25 17.62
N VAL A 180 3.48 18.35 18.02
CA VAL A 180 4.04 19.33 18.94
C VAL A 180 3.08 19.49 20.11
N ASP A 181 3.62 19.35 21.30
CA ASP A 181 2.90 19.51 22.56
C ASP A 181 3.42 20.73 23.29
N SER A 182 2.53 21.66 23.64
CA SER A 182 2.84 22.83 24.41
C SER A 182 1.96 22.89 25.66
N PRO A 183 2.27 23.72 26.66
CA PRO A 183 1.44 23.84 27.87
C PRO A 183 -0.02 24.22 27.62
N THR A 184 -0.31 24.85 26.49
CA THR A 184 -1.64 25.37 26.17
C THR A 184 -2.34 24.69 25.01
N ASN A 185 -1.56 24.10 24.08
CA ASN A 185 -2.10 23.58 22.84
C ASN A 185 -1.36 22.30 22.41
N PHE A 186 -2.06 21.50 21.63
CA PHE A 186 -1.53 20.35 20.92
C PHE A 186 -1.77 20.51 19.43
N ALA A 187 -0.76 20.22 18.61
CA ALA A 187 -0.91 20.18 17.16
C ALA A 187 -0.19 18.99 16.56
N ALA A 188 -0.74 18.40 15.51
CA ALA A 188 -0.11 17.32 14.80
C ALA A 188 -0.37 17.41 13.30
N LYS A 189 0.59 16.92 12.52
CA LYS A 189 0.42 16.59 11.10
C LYS A 189 0.76 15.13 10.90
N ILE A 190 -0.12 14.41 10.20
CA ILE A 190 -0.01 12.98 10.00
C ILE A 190 -0.16 12.71 8.51
N ARG A 191 0.75 11.92 7.94
CA ARG A 191 0.70 11.51 6.54
C ARG A 191 0.63 10.00 6.43
N SER A 192 -0.25 9.50 5.54
CA SER A 192 -0.28 8.08 5.15
C SER A 192 -0.68 7.98 3.67
N GLY A 193 0.27 7.57 2.82
CA GLY A 193 0.06 7.50 1.38
C GLY A 193 -0.34 8.85 0.79
N GLN A 194 -1.55 8.95 0.24
CA GLN A 194 -2.13 10.16 -0.36
C GLN A 194 -2.89 11.04 0.63
N ILE A 195 -2.92 10.68 1.91
CA ILE A 195 -3.76 11.33 2.91
C ILE A 195 -2.90 12.07 3.89
N MET A 196 -3.30 13.29 4.20
CA MET A 196 -2.77 14.10 5.27
C MET A 196 -3.88 14.50 6.23
N LEU A 197 -3.61 14.36 7.52
CA LEU A 197 -4.39 14.97 8.60
C LEU A 197 -3.60 16.13 9.18
N TYR A 198 -4.30 17.21 9.41
CA TYR A 198 -3.82 18.34 10.19
C TYR A 198 -4.71 18.49 11.42
N VAL A 199 -4.09 18.61 12.57
CA VAL A 199 -4.75 18.62 13.87
C VAL A 199 -4.26 19.82 14.67
N TYR A 200 -5.17 20.55 15.28
CA TYR A 200 -4.86 21.59 16.24
C TYR A 200 -5.96 21.63 17.30
N THR A 201 -5.58 21.67 18.57
CA THR A 201 -6.51 21.75 19.68
C THR A 201 -5.85 22.37 20.92
N THR A 202 -6.65 22.76 21.91
CA THR A 202 -6.17 23.14 23.24
C THR A 202 -5.72 21.91 24.04
N GLN A 203 -5.00 22.10 25.13
CA GLN A 203 -4.63 20.98 26.03
C GLN A 203 -5.84 20.26 26.62
N GLU A 204 -6.94 20.96 26.84
CA GLU A 204 -8.20 20.37 27.33
C GLU A 204 -8.79 19.39 26.31
N GLY A 205 -8.74 19.71 25.01
CA GLY A 205 -9.26 18.88 23.93
C GLY A 205 -8.28 17.77 23.46
N LYS A 206 -7.04 17.76 23.96
CA LYS A 206 -6.00 16.82 23.49
C LYS A 206 -6.40 15.37 23.67
N ALA A 207 -6.96 15.00 24.81
CA ALA A 207 -7.34 13.61 25.10
C ALA A 207 -8.43 13.12 24.12
N ASP A 208 -9.43 13.94 23.81
CA ASP A 208 -10.51 13.60 22.88
C ASP A 208 -9.98 13.46 21.45
N VAL A 209 -9.05 14.33 21.06
CA VAL A 209 -8.41 14.27 19.74
C VAL A 209 -7.51 13.02 19.59
N LEU A 210 -6.75 12.66 20.62
CA LEU A 210 -5.95 11.44 20.58
C LEU A 210 -6.85 10.19 20.49
N ALA A 211 -7.92 10.14 21.31
CA ALA A 211 -8.90 9.05 21.21
C ALA A 211 -9.57 8.98 19.82
N PHE A 212 -9.88 10.12 19.21
CA PHE A 212 -10.36 10.19 17.83
C PHE A 212 -9.33 9.62 16.84
N LEU A 213 -8.07 10.04 16.93
CA LEU A 213 -7.00 9.60 16.04
C LEU A 213 -6.72 8.10 16.18
N GLU A 214 -6.79 7.55 17.41
CA GLU A 214 -6.68 6.12 17.67
C GLU A 214 -7.86 5.34 17.08
N ALA A 215 -9.09 5.79 17.33
CA ALA A 215 -10.29 5.17 16.80
C ALA A 215 -10.31 5.16 15.26
N ALA A 216 -9.78 6.20 14.64
CA ALA A 216 -9.61 6.31 13.20
C ALA A 216 -8.41 5.52 12.65
N GLY A 217 -7.52 5.01 13.53
CA GLY A 217 -6.32 4.25 13.15
C GLY A 217 -5.16 5.12 12.63
N TRP A 218 -5.11 6.39 13.04
CA TRP A 218 -4.08 7.36 12.64
C TRP A 218 -3.03 7.61 13.72
N TRP A 219 -3.29 7.17 14.92
CA TRP A 219 -2.40 7.31 16.08
C TRP A 219 -2.30 5.99 16.83
N SER A 220 -1.13 5.68 17.36
CA SER A 220 -0.91 4.62 18.35
C SER A 220 0.21 5.07 19.28
N GLU A 221 -0.02 4.99 20.55
CA GLU A 221 1.04 5.13 21.55
C GLU A 221 2.10 4.01 21.45
#